data_1f96338ece1d3e41c4209b222df5eba1
#
_entry.id   1f96338ece1d3e41c4209b222df5eba1
#
_cell.length_a   1.000
_cell.length_b   1.000
_cell.length_c   1.000
_cell.angle_alpha   90.00
_cell.angle_beta   90.00
_cell.angle_gamma   90.00
#
_symmetry.space_group_name_H-M   'P 1'
#
loop_
_entity.id
_entity.type
_entity.pdbx_description
1 polymer ?
#
loop_
_entity_poly.entity_id
_entity_poly.type
_entity_poly.pdbx_seq_one_letter_code
_entity_poly.pdbx_strand_id
1 'polypeptide(L)'
;IEKTYGMTFKSVNNFSGTLMYTAITSDNVDVITAFSTDGLLQKYDLVLLEDDKNFFPPYYMLPFVNGKTNAEYPEIAQALSVLSSAIDDATMQKLNYEVVEKGRDRAEVARTFLLERGLVKPEDFKN
;
A
#
# COMPACT_ATOMS: atom_id res chain seq x y z
N ILE A 1 11.87 -7.04 -16.67
CA ILE A 1 11.78 -8.35 -15.98
C ILE A 1 12.49 -9.42 -16.79
N GLU A 2 12.11 -9.71 -18.06
CA GLU A 2 12.65 -10.81 -18.86
C GLU A 2 14.18 -10.84 -18.91
N LYS A 3 14.82 -9.70 -19.25
CA LYS A 3 16.30 -9.60 -19.32
C LYS A 3 16.96 -9.77 -17.96
N THR A 4 16.40 -9.17 -16.91
CA THR A 4 16.99 -9.14 -15.58
C THR A 4 16.89 -10.49 -14.90
N TYR A 5 15.74 -11.15 -15.03
CA TYR A 5 15.44 -12.42 -14.37
C TYR A 5 15.66 -13.64 -15.27
N GLY A 6 15.96 -13.44 -16.57
CA GLY A 6 16.15 -14.54 -17.53
C GLY A 6 14.86 -15.30 -17.82
N MET A 7 13.72 -14.66 -17.66
CA MET A 7 12.41 -15.25 -17.92
C MET A 7 11.98 -15.07 -19.36
N THR A 8 11.04 -15.90 -19.81
CA THR A 8 10.33 -15.72 -21.07
C THR A 8 8.85 -15.97 -20.83
N PHE A 9 8.02 -15.02 -21.20
CA PHE A 9 6.57 -15.13 -21.09
C PHE A 9 5.97 -15.59 -22.41
N LYS A 10 4.99 -16.48 -22.35
CA LYS A 10 4.23 -16.93 -23.52
C LYS A 10 3.44 -15.78 -24.16
N SER A 11 2.89 -14.91 -23.33
CA SER A 11 2.18 -13.69 -23.74
C SER A 11 2.23 -12.65 -22.63
N VAL A 12 2.09 -11.37 -23.00
CA VAL A 12 1.98 -10.25 -22.07
C VAL A 12 0.71 -9.49 -22.41
N ASN A 13 -0.16 -9.32 -21.42
CA ASN A 13 -1.43 -8.64 -21.57
C ASN A 13 -1.49 -7.41 -20.66
N ASN A 14 -2.12 -6.33 -21.14
CA ASN A 14 -2.35 -5.14 -20.35
C ASN A 14 -3.77 -5.13 -19.78
N PHE A 15 -3.89 -4.96 -18.49
CA PHE A 15 -5.17 -4.80 -17.79
C PHE A 15 -5.23 -3.41 -17.15
N SER A 16 -6.43 -2.83 -17.06
CA SER A 16 -6.62 -1.59 -16.32
C SER A 16 -7.19 -1.86 -14.93
N GLY A 17 -6.70 -1.10 -13.94
CA GLY A 17 -7.21 -1.15 -12.57
C GLY A 17 -7.14 -2.57 -11.97
N THR A 18 -8.25 -3.00 -11.38
CA THR A 18 -8.34 -4.29 -10.66
C THR A 18 -8.62 -5.50 -11.56
N LEU A 19 -8.78 -5.33 -12.86
CA LEU A 19 -9.09 -6.43 -13.79
C LEU A 19 -7.99 -7.50 -13.84
N MET A 20 -6.73 -7.13 -13.54
CA MET A 20 -5.63 -8.09 -13.44
C MET A 20 -5.86 -9.13 -12.34
N TYR A 21 -6.50 -8.74 -11.23
CA TYR A 21 -6.85 -9.67 -10.15
C TYR A 21 -7.93 -10.66 -10.58
N THR A 22 -8.89 -10.22 -11.37
CA THR A 22 -9.88 -11.12 -11.97
C THR A 22 -9.22 -12.10 -12.95
N ALA A 23 -8.25 -11.63 -13.73
CA ALA A 23 -7.56 -12.47 -14.70
C ALA A 23 -6.76 -13.59 -14.03
N ILE A 24 -6.02 -13.31 -12.95
CA ILE A 24 -5.23 -14.33 -12.25
C ILE A 24 -6.12 -15.30 -11.48
N THR A 25 -7.20 -14.83 -10.85
CA THR A 25 -8.13 -15.70 -10.12
C THR A 25 -9.03 -16.55 -11.02
N SER A 26 -9.08 -16.24 -12.31
CA SER A 26 -9.80 -17.04 -13.33
C SER A 26 -8.86 -17.87 -14.20
N ASP A 27 -7.60 -18.06 -13.79
CA ASP A 27 -6.56 -18.83 -14.50
C ASP A 27 -6.29 -18.33 -15.94
N ASN A 28 -6.61 -17.06 -16.23
CA ASN A 28 -6.35 -16.46 -17.54
C ASN A 28 -4.90 -15.96 -17.69
N VAL A 29 -4.23 -15.74 -16.56
CA VAL A 29 -2.79 -15.42 -16.47
C VAL A 29 -2.20 -16.08 -15.24
N ASP A 30 -0.89 -16.40 -15.31
CA ASP A 30 -0.17 -17.05 -14.22
C ASP A 30 0.51 -16.05 -13.27
N VAL A 31 0.80 -14.84 -13.77
CA VAL A 31 1.52 -13.77 -13.05
C VAL A 31 0.91 -12.42 -13.38
N ILE A 32 0.82 -11.56 -12.39
CA ILE A 32 0.44 -10.16 -12.55
C ILE A 32 1.49 -9.24 -11.91
N THR A 33 1.50 -7.97 -12.30
CA THR A 33 2.19 -6.93 -11.55
C THR A 33 1.23 -6.28 -10.57
N ALA A 34 1.66 -6.07 -9.33
CA ALA A 34 0.85 -5.48 -8.27
C ALA A 34 1.72 -4.61 -7.37
N PHE A 35 1.10 -3.75 -6.56
CA PHE A 35 1.81 -3.09 -5.48
C PHE A 35 1.83 -3.99 -4.25
N SER A 36 2.98 -4.02 -3.55
CA SER A 36 3.14 -4.83 -2.32
C SER A 36 2.11 -4.51 -1.23
N THR A 37 1.51 -3.33 -1.30
CA THR A 37 0.50 -2.83 -0.34
C THR A 37 -0.95 -3.07 -0.77
N ASP A 38 -1.20 -3.72 -1.90
CA ASP A 38 -2.57 -3.97 -2.38
C ASP A 38 -3.32 -4.95 -1.47
N GLY A 39 -4.49 -4.54 -0.98
CA GLY A 39 -5.35 -5.38 -0.13
C GLY A 39 -5.90 -6.64 -0.82
N LEU A 40 -5.98 -6.63 -2.16
CA LEU A 40 -6.43 -7.78 -2.95
C LEU A 40 -5.43 -8.95 -2.94
N LEU A 41 -4.15 -8.70 -2.63
CA LEU A 41 -3.16 -9.76 -2.45
C LEU A 41 -3.59 -10.71 -1.30
N GLN A 42 -4.01 -10.13 -0.18
CA GLN A 42 -4.50 -10.89 0.96
C GLN A 42 -5.83 -11.59 0.66
N LYS A 43 -6.74 -10.93 -0.06
CA LYS A 43 -8.05 -11.49 -0.40
C LYS A 43 -7.95 -12.78 -1.20
N TYR A 44 -7.05 -12.79 -2.17
CA TYR A 44 -6.92 -13.89 -3.13
C TYR A 44 -5.78 -14.84 -2.80
N ASP A 45 -5.16 -14.69 -1.61
CA ASP A 45 -4.03 -15.51 -1.15
C ASP A 45 -2.91 -15.59 -2.18
N LEU A 46 -2.57 -14.45 -2.77
CA LEU A 46 -1.55 -14.37 -3.82
C LEU A 46 -0.15 -14.31 -3.22
N VAL A 47 0.78 -15.05 -3.82
CA VAL A 47 2.19 -15.03 -3.41
C VAL A 47 2.89 -13.83 -4.04
N LEU A 48 3.45 -12.98 -3.20
CA LEU A 48 4.30 -11.87 -3.64
C LEU A 48 5.74 -12.37 -3.84
N LEU A 49 6.24 -12.25 -5.07
CA LEU A 49 7.62 -12.60 -5.40
C LEU A 49 8.56 -11.46 -5.02
N GLU A 50 9.69 -11.79 -4.41
CA GLU A 50 10.72 -10.83 -4.06
C GLU A 50 11.48 -10.33 -5.29
N ASP A 51 11.72 -9.02 -5.38
CA ASP A 51 12.59 -8.40 -6.37
C ASP A 51 14.04 -8.39 -5.89
N ASP A 52 14.66 -9.57 -5.79
CA ASP A 52 16.03 -9.77 -5.30
C ASP A 52 17.11 -9.12 -6.17
N LYS A 53 16.76 -8.72 -7.40
CA LYS A 53 17.66 -8.04 -8.34
C LYS A 53 17.42 -6.53 -8.44
N ASN A 54 16.53 -5.99 -7.62
CA ASN A 54 16.17 -4.56 -7.60
C ASN A 54 15.83 -4.02 -9.00
N PHE A 55 15.02 -4.78 -9.75
CA PHE A 55 14.56 -4.39 -11.09
C PHE A 55 13.60 -3.19 -11.02
N PHE A 56 12.69 -3.21 -10.05
CA PHE A 56 11.74 -2.11 -9.86
C PHE A 56 12.39 -0.98 -9.05
N PRO A 57 12.22 0.29 -9.48
CA PRO A 57 12.65 1.41 -8.65
C PRO A 57 11.84 1.43 -7.34
N PRO A 58 12.42 1.93 -6.23
CA PRO A 58 11.70 2.09 -4.99
C PRO A 58 10.47 3.00 -5.21
N TYR A 59 9.32 2.56 -4.70
CA TYR A 59 8.05 3.26 -4.86
C TYR A 59 7.40 3.49 -3.49
N TYR A 60 8.02 4.39 -2.73
CA TYR A 60 7.56 4.71 -1.38
C TYR A 60 6.51 5.80 -1.36
N MET A 61 5.53 5.68 -0.48
CA MET A 61 4.65 6.79 -0.14
C MET A 61 5.42 7.78 0.74
N LEU A 62 5.41 9.04 0.34
CA LEU A 62 6.06 10.13 1.07
C LEU A 62 5.04 11.21 1.41
N PRO A 63 5.01 11.71 2.65
CA PRO A 63 4.24 12.90 2.98
C PRO A 63 4.88 14.14 2.36
N PHE A 64 4.12 14.92 1.62
CA PHE A 64 4.55 16.20 1.07
C PHE A 64 3.89 17.34 1.85
N VAL A 65 4.69 18.24 2.38
CA VAL A 65 4.24 19.44 3.09
C VAL A 65 4.63 20.67 2.32
N ASN A 66 3.71 21.63 2.20
CA ASN A 66 4.02 22.93 1.58
C ASN A 66 5.11 23.65 2.39
N GLY A 67 6.12 24.22 1.71
CA GLY A 67 7.26 24.84 2.37
C GLY A 67 6.91 26.00 3.30
N LYS A 68 5.89 26.81 2.96
CA LYS A 68 5.41 27.90 3.84
C LYS A 68 4.76 27.30 5.10
N THR A 69 3.89 26.30 4.94
CA THR A 69 3.23 25.61 6.06
C THR A 69 4.27 24.97 6.97
N ASN A 70 5.30 24.30 6.41
CA ASN A 70 6.35 23.68 7.21
C ASN A 70 7.23 24.71 7.95
N ALA A 71 7.41 25.92 7.36
CA ALA A 71 8.11 27.01 8.05
C ALA A 71 7.28 27.63 9.19
N GLU A 72 5.96 27.67 9.05
CA GLU A 72 5.03 28.17 10.05
C GLU A 72 4.78 27.17 11.18
N TYR A 73 4.74 25.86 10.82
CA TYR A 73 4.45 24.73 11.73
C TYR A 73 5.50 23.62 11.56
N PRO A 74 6.73 23.81 12.03
CA PRO A 74 7.83 22.86 11.80
C PRO A 74 7.61 21.49 12.47
N GLU A 75 6.74 21.43 13.49
CA GLU A 75 6.36 20.20 14.18
C GLU A 75 5.59 19.20 13.29
N ILE A 76 5.01 19.64 12.18
CA ILE A 76 4.28 18.76 11.24
C ILE A 76 5.18 17.64 10.73
N ALA A 77 6.41 17.97 10.34
CA ALA A 77 7.36 16.97 9.84
C ALA A 77 7.66 15.90 10.90
N GLN A 78 7.83 16.30 12.16
CA GLN A 78 8.05 15.39 13.27
C GLN A 78 6.82 14.53 13.56
N ALA A 79 5.63 15.13 13.57
CA ALA A 79 4.36 14.41 13.79
C ALA A 79 4.12 13.34 12.70
N LEU A 80 4.42 13.67 11.43
CA LEU A 80 4.26 12.72 10.32
C LEU A 80 5.35 11.64 10.29
N SER A 81 6.54 11.92 10.80
CA SER A 81 7.66 10.96 10.78
C SER A 81 7.39 9.68 11.56
N VAL A 82 6.54 9.73 12.58
CA VAL A 82 6.17 8.56 13.38
C VAL A 82 5.41 7.50 12.55
N LEU A 83 4.76 7.90 11.46
CA LEU A 83 4.06 6.98 10.56
C LEU A 83 5.03 6.08 9.80
N SER A 84 6.24 6.56 9.50
CA SER A 84 7.25 5.79 8.76
C SER A 84 7.70 4.51 9.46
N SER A 85 7.64 4.49 10.80
CA SER A 85 7.95 3.29 11.60
C SER A 85 6.72 2.49 12.00
N ALA A 86 5.52 3.08 11.87
CA ALA A 86 4.27 2.45 12.27
C ALA A 86 3.59 1.67 11.14
N ILE A 87 3.93 1.97 9.88
CA ILE A 87 3.27 1.41 8.70
C ILE A 87 4.33 0.74 7.82
N ASP A 88 4.32 -0.59 7.82
CA ASP A 88 5.02 -1.44 6.85
C ASP A 88 4.04 -1.95 5.78
N ASP A 89 4.55 -2.68 4.79
CA ASP A 89 3.74 -3.21 3.68
C ASP A 89 2.59 -4.08 4.17
N ALA A 90 2.84 -4.95 5.14
CA ALA A 90 1.81 -5.85 5.69
C ALA A 90 0.71 -5.08 6.42
N THR A 91 1.09 -4.04 7.18
CA THR A 91 0.15 -3.13 7.83
C THR A 91 -0.69 -2.39 6.79
N MET A 92 -0.07 -1.85 5.75
CA MET A 92 -0.80 -1.13 4.70
C MET A 92 -1.71 -2.05 3.90
N GLN A 93 -1.29 -3.29 3.58
CA GLN A 93 -2.17 -4.30 2.96
C GLN A 93 -3.44 -4.51 3.78
N LYS A 94 -3.28 -4.68 5.11
CA LYS A 94 -4.41 -4.89 6.02
C LYS A 94 -5.35 -3.69 6.03
N LEU A 95 -4.82 -2.47 6.12
CA LEU A 95 -5.63 -1.24 6.10
C LEU A 95 -6.36 -1.09 4.76
N ASN A 96 -5.68 -1.33 3.65
CA ASN A 96 -6.28 -1.29 2.31
C ASN A 96 -7.35 -2.37 2.14
N TYR A 97 -7.15 -3.57 2.69
CA TYR A 97 -8.14 -4.64 2.68
C TYR A 97 -9.44 -4.25 3.43
N GLU A 98 -9.32 -3.62 4.61
CA GLU A 98 -10.47 -3.12 5.37
C GLU A 98 -11.31 -2.12 4.56
N VAL A 99 -10.64 -1.24 3.81
CA VAL A 99 -11.33 -0.22 2.99
C VAL A 99 -11.88 -0.81 1.70
N VAL A 100 -11.04 -1.51 0.92
CA VAL A 100 -11.40 -1.92 -0.46
C VAL A 100 -12.35 -3.11 -0.45
N GLU A 101 -12.13 -4.08 0.44
CA GLU A 101 -12.91 -5.32 0.45
C GLU A 101 -14.04 -5.31 1.46
N LYS A 102 -13.80 -4.79 2.66
CA LYS A 102 -14.85 -4.71 3.68
C LYS A 102 -15.72 -3.45 3.57
N GLY A 103 -15.37 -2.54 2.68
CA GLY A 103 -16.13 -1.31 2.44
C GLY A 103 -16.16 -0.36 3.63
N ARG A 104 -15.19 -0.47 4.55
CA ARG A 104 -15.13 0.42 5.72
C ARG A 104 -14.73 1.84 5.30
N ASP A 105 -15.21 2.81 6.04
CA ASP A 105 -14.82 4.21 5.82
C ASP A 105 -13.32 4.41 6.10
N ARG A 106 -12.64 5.12 5.20
CA ARG A 106 -11.18 5.35 5.27
C ARG A 106 -10.77 6.09 6.54
N ALA A 107 -11.55 7.10 6.93
CA ALA A 107 -11.25 7.89 8.12
C ALA A 107 -11.46 7.06 9.40
N GLU A 108 -12.45 6.17 9.41
CA GLU A 108 -12.68 5.23 10.50
C GLU A 108 -11.53 4.23 10.62
N VAL A 109 -11.08 3.64 9.51
CA VAL A 109 -9.95 2.68 9.48
C VAL A 109 -8.68 3.37 9.96
N ALA A 110 -8.37 4.57 9.44
CA ALA A 110 -7.21 5.34 9.87
C ALA A 110 -7.26 5.70 11.35
N ARG A 111 -8.41 6.17 11.84
CA ARG A 111 -8.63 6.52 13.27
C ARG A 111 -8.40 5.29 14.16
N THR A 112 -8.99 4.17 13.82
CA THR A 112 -8.83 2.91 14.56
C THR A 112 -7.36 2.53 14.66
N PHE A 113 -6.66 2.53 13.52
CA PHE A 113 -5.24 2.21 13.46
C PHE A 113 -4.39 3.13 14.35
N LEU A 114 -4.58 4.45 14.26
CA LEU A 114 -3.82 5.42 15.04
C LEU A 114 -4.05 5.26 16.56
N LEU A 115 -5.29 4.98 16.97
CA LEU A 115 -5.63 4.70 18.37
C LEU A 115 -5.01 3.39 18.86
N GLU A 116 -5.11 2.31 18.09
CA GLU A 116 -4.54 1.00 18.44
C GLU A 116 -3.01 1.04 18.57
N ARG A 117 -2.35 1.90 17.78
CA ARG A 117 -0.90 2.12 17.86
C ARG A 117 -0.51 3.14 18.95
N GLY A 118 -1.46 3.77 19.62
CA GLY A 118 -1.19 4.79 20.63
C GLY A 118 -0.57 6.08 20.08
N LEU A 119 -0.74 6.33 18.77
CA LEU A 119 -0.21 7.53 18.09
C LEU A 119 -1.06 8.76 18.32
N VAL A 120 -2.33 8.54 18.66
CA VAL A 120 -3.32 9.58 19.00
C VAL A 120 -4.18 9.10 20.16
N LYS A 121 -4.89 10.02 20.79
CA LYS A 121 -5.83 9.73 21.87
C LYS A 121 -7.27 9.99 21.41
N PRO A 122 -8.28 9.37 22.05
CA PRO A 122 -9.69 9.60 21.71
C PRO A 122 -10.12 11.07 21.75
N GLU A 123 -9.53 11.85 22.65
CA GLU A 123 -9.79 13.29 22.79
C GLU A 123 -9.31 14.12 21.61
N ASP A 124 -8.32 13.66 20.84
CA ASP A 124 -7.78 14.38 19.68
C ASP A 124 -8.77 14.44 18.50
N PHE A 125 -9.83 13.62 18.55
CA PHE A 125 -10.90 13.60 17.55
C PHE A 125 -12.19 14.31 17.98
N LYS A 126 -12.16 15.00 19.12
CA LYS A 126 -13.30 15.79 19.57
C LYS A 126 -13.25 17.18 18.94
N ASN A 127 -13.96 17.36 17.86
CA ASN A 127 -14.39 18.67 17.32
C ASN A 127 -15.91 18.76 17.39
#